data_d8c0d7bd280d8823ff13e59771434afd
#
_entry.id   d8c0d7bd280d8823ff13e59771434afd
#
_cell.length_a   1.000
_cell.length_b   1.000
_cell.length_c   1.000
_cell.angle_alpha   90.00
_cell.angle_beta   90.00
_cell.angle_gamma   90.00
#
_symmetry.space_group_name_H-M   'P 1'
#
loop_
_entity.id
_entity.type
_entity.pdbx_description
1 polymer ?
#
loop_
_entity_poly.entity_id
_entity_poly.type
_entity_poly.pdbx_seq_one_letter_code
_entity_poly.pdbx_strand_id
1 'polypeptide(L)'
;MKRIWKNRAKNIIMGITAVTTLVIFSMNSHAETAKLDNQKEQEEVYSLQFNENNYTLQTLSKGDHVVKYRAYENIVYVSNPVDVDYQIMNFYVPEAYYEGKNIANYSIQTAPIFFPNQIGGYNPAKPATIENESVYLALAQGYVVAAPGARGRTTKNGEGINTGKAPAAIVDLKAAVRYLRHNDEIMPGNAEKIIANGTSAGGALTALLGATGNNKDYEPYLSNLGAANEYDDIFAVSSYCPITNLDNADIAYEWLFNGVNSYKWRENGTLTEDQIKISQELKTMFPSYLNSLELKVPQNIHSEILKEYTALLLDVNGNGTFKEYIKYLLLSSAQRAFDKGEDLSSLTWITIKDKKITDIDLNKFVNYATRMKTPPAFDSLDAKSFENNLFGTETIDNQHFTNFSKNNSTVEGSLAEALPIKMMNPMNYIEAKGTTISQHWRIRHGSIDRDTSLAIPVMLATKLANNQYNVDFAIPWNIGHEGNYDLEELFQWINEISAN
;
A
#
# COMPACT_ATOMS: atom_id res chain seq x y z
N MET A 1 -32.03 -20.16 -43.18
CA MET A 1 -33.23 -19.66 -43.84
C MET A 1 -33.12 -18.19 -44.08
N LYS A 2 -33.27 -17.79 -45.32
CA LYS A 2 -33.15 -16.44 -45.90
C LYS A 2 -34.29 -15.52 -45.50
N ARG A 3 -34.01 -14.17 -45.48
CA ARG A 3 -34.71 -13.04 -46.16
C ARG A 3 -34.22 -11.74 -45.55
N ILE A 4 -33.39 -10.88 -46.16
CA ILE A 4 -33.47 -10.00 -47.36
C ILE A 4 -34.75 -9.17 -47.43
N TRP A 5 -34.60 -7.85 -47.44
CA TRP A 5 -35.24 -6.77 -48.21
C TRP A 5 -34.65 -5.43 -47.77
N LYS A 6 -33.87 -4.71 -48.51
CA LYS A 6 -33.80 -3.89 -49.73
C LYS A 6 -34.66 -2.63 -49.73
N ASN A 7 -33.93 -1.49 -49.79
CA ASN A 7 -34.07 -0.24 -50.55
C ASN A 7 -35.37 0.56 -50.59
N ARG A 8 -35.26 1.90 -50.42
CA ARG A 8 -35.46 2.87 -51.49
C ARG A 8 -35.05 4.29 -51.11
N ALA A 9 -34.18 4.90 -51.94
CA ALA A 9 -33.91 6.32 -52.06
C ALA A 9 -35.01 7.04 -52.83
N LYS A 10 -35.20 8.36 -52.58
CA LYS A 10 -35.69 9.29 -53.60
C LYS A 10 -35.17 10.70 -53.32
N ASN A 11 -34.46 11.24 -54.28
CA ASN A 11 -34.10 12.63 -54.50
C ASN A 11 -35.28 13.51 -54.83
N ILE A 12 -35.29 14.79 -54.45
CA ILE A 12 -35.89 15.88 -55.23
C ILE A 12 -34.99 17.11 -55.11
N ILE A 13 -34.69 17.69 -56.29
CA ILE A 13 -33.86 18.88 -56.60
C ILE A 13 -34.83 20.05 -56.90
N MET A 14 -34.28 21.29 -56.81
CA MET A 14 -34.72 22.62 -57.28
C MET A 14 -35.19 23.59 -56.17
N GLY A 15 -34.85 24.88 -56.19
CA GLY A 15 -34.26 25.70 -57.25
C GLY A 15 -33.81 27.06 -56.67
N ILE A 16 -32.98 27.70 -57.44
CA ILE A 16 -32.27 28.96 -57.30
C ILE A 16 -33.21 30.18 -57.32
N THR A 17 -32.94 31.22 -56.50
CA THR A 17 -33.07 32.61 -56.99
C THR A 17 -32.10 33.54 -56.20
N ALA A 18 -31.20 34.15 -56.92
CA ALA A 18 -30.29 35.22 -56.46
C ALA A 18 -31.04 36.56 -56.50
N VAL A 19 -30.83 37.38 -55.47
CA VAL A 19 -31.03 38.85 -55.60
C VAL A 19 -29.81 39.54 -54.99
N THR A 20 -29.04 40.13 -55.85
CA THR A 20 -27.93 41.02 -55.57
C THR A 20 -28.48 42.41 -55.24
N THR A 21 -28.13 42.96 -54.09
CA THR A 21 -28.23 44.43 -53.86
C THR A 21 -26.91 44.92 -53.27
N LEU A 22 -26.22 45.70 -54.06
CA LEU A 22 -25.00 46.42 -53.72
C LEU A 22 -25.41 47.74 -53.03
N VAL A 23 -24.90 47.99 -51.81
CA VAL A 23 -24.85 49.36 -51.27
C VAL A 23 -23.43 49.56 -50.68
N ILE A 24 -22.82 50.59 -51.20
CA ILE A 24 -21.47 51.11 -50.91
C ILE A 24 -21.54 52.18 -49.82
N PHE A 25 -20.43 52.30 -49.05
CA PHE A 25 -19.99 53.36 -48.12
C PHE A 25 -20.54 53.27 -46.68
N SER A 26 -19.68 53.26 -45.65
CA SER A 26 -18.54 54.20 -45.42
C SER A 26 -17.53 53.58 -44.43
N MET A 27 -16.25 53.88 -44.67
CA MET A 27 -15.14 53.65 -43.71
C MET A 27 -15.36 54.52 -42.47
N ASN A 28 -15.44 53.90 -41.30
CA ASN A 28 -15.04 54.50 -40.05
C ASN A 28 -14.18 53.50 -39.28
N SER A 29 -12.91 53.80 -39.17
CA SER A 29 -11.93 53.19 -38.36
C SER A 29 -12.29 53.36 -36.87
N HIS A 30 -12.78 52.29 -36.24
CA HIS A 30 -12.64 52.12 -34.79
C HIS A 30 -11.94 50.79 -34.58
N ALA A 31 -10.71 50.88 -34.13
CA ALA A 31 -9.99 49.75 -33.58
C ALA A 31 -10.69 49.30 -32.33
N GLU A 32 -11.59 48.34 -32.46
CA GLU A 32 -12.03 47.51 -31.32
C GLU A 32 -10.88 46.56 -30.98
N THR A 33 -10.13 46.94 -29.94
CA THR A 33 -9.27 46.04 -29.21
C THR A 33 -10.14 44.86 -28.75
N ALA A 34 -10.01 43.73 -29.44
CA ALA A 34 -10.46 42.45 -28.91
C ALA A 34 -9.78 42.24 -27.56
N LYS A 35 -10.51 42.46 -26.48
CA LYS A 35 -10.17 41.93 -25.18
C LYS A 35 -10.23 40.43 -25.34
N LEU A 36 -9.07 39.80 -25.47
CA LEU A 36 -8.88 38.42 -25.11
C LEU A 36 -9.25 38.33 -23.61
N ASP A 37 -10.44 37.89 -23.34
CA ASP A 37 -10.80 37.36 -22.02
C ASP A 37 -9.88 36.16 -21.79
N ASN A 38 -8.75 36.41 -21.16
CA ASN A 38 -8.02 35.41 -20.42
C ASN A 38 -8.93 35.08 -19.20
N GLN A 39 -9.91 34.21 -19.40
CA GLN A 39 -10.41 33.39 -18.32
C GLN A 39 -9.26 32.42 -17.96
N LYS A 40 -8.32 32.89 -17.12
CA LYS A 40 -7.64 31.97 -16.23
C LYS A 40 -8.77 31.26 -15.49
N GLU A 41 -8.96 29.96 -15.73
CA GLU A 41 -9.64 29.11 -14.80
C GLU A 41 -9.03 29.44 -13.42
N GLN A 42 -9.81 30.03 -12.54
CA GLN A 42 -9.42 30.17 -11.14
C GLN A 42 -9.32 28.74 -10.66
N GLU A 43 -8.11 28.28 -10.41
CA GLU A 43 -7.88 27.01 -9.71
C GLU A 43 -8.71 27.07 -8.42
N GLU A 44 -9.65 26.15 -8.27
CA GLU A 44 -10.51 26.07 -7.11
C GLU A 44 -9.66 25.63 -5.92
N VAL A 45 -9.34 26.57 -5.02
CA VAL A 45 -8.57 26.32 -3.83
C VAL A 45 -9.49 25.78 -2.76
N TYR A 46 -9.33 24.52 -2.38
CA TYR A 46 -10.12 23.86 -1.35
C TYR A 46 -9.67 24.29 0.07
N SER A 47 -10.66 24.50 0.93
CA SER A 47 -10.40 24.83 2.34
C SER A 47 -9.87 23.60 3.07
N LEU A 48 -8.79 23.79 3.84
CA LEU A 48 -8.31 22.77 4.77
C LEU A 48 -9.06 22.75 6.10
N GLN A 49 -10.00 23.68 6.32
CA GLN A 49 -10.80 23.76 7.54
C GLN A 49 -11.90 22.69 7.53
N PHE A 50 -11.96 21.85 8.56
CA PHE A 50 -13.03 20.89 8.73
C PHE A 50 -14.38 21.56 8.97
N ASN A 51 -15.43 21.08 8.31
CA ASN A 51 -16.80 21.55 8.52
C ASN A 51 -17.59 20.55 9.35
N GLU A 52 -17.69 20.80 10.64
CA GLU A 52 -18.39 19.95 11.62
C GLU A 52 -19.91 19.81 11.36
N ASN A 53 -20.49 20.69 10.55
CA ASN A 53 -21.91 20.68 10.22
C ASN A 53 -22.25 19.90 8.95
N ASN A 54 -21.26 19.48 8.18
CA ASN A 54 -21.46 18.75 6.92
C ASN A 54 -21.45 17.24 7.13
N TYR A 55 -22.43 16.70 7.85
CA TYR A 55 -22.54 15.26 8.11
C TYR A 55 -23.93 14.72 7.82
N THR A 56 -23.99 13.39 7.66
CA THR A 56 -25.24 12.62 7.71
C THR A 56 -25.23 11.73 8.95
N LEU A 57 -26.39 11.69 9.65
CA LEU A 57 -26.57 10.80 10.78
C LEU A 57 -27.08 9.45 10.27
N GLN A 58 -26.33 8.39 10.55
CA GLN A 58 -26.63 7.06 10.05
C GLN A 58 -26.64 6.02 11.18
N THR A 59 -27.26 4.88 10.91
CA THR A 59 -27.26 3.72 11.80
C THR A 59 -27.03 2.47 10.97
N LEU A 60 -26.04 1.66 11.35
CA LEU A 60 -25.79 0.37 10.76
C LEU A 60 -25.96 -0.73 11.82
N SER A 61 -26.72 -1.76 11.44
CA SER A 61 -26.89 -2.98 12.25
C SER A 61 -26.23 -4.15 11.51
N LYS A 62 -25.27 -4.82 12.15
CA LYS A 62 -24.57 -5.96 11.57
C LYS A 62 -24.30 -7.00 12.67
N GLY A 63 -24.93 -8.16 12.57
CA GLY A 63 -24.92 -9.15 13.66
C GLY A 63 -25.56 -8.57 14.92
N ASP A 64 -24.90 -8.76 16.07
CA ASP A 64 -25.37 -8.28 17.38
C ASP A 64 -25.01 -6.81 17.67
N HIS A 65 -24.33 -6.15 16.73
CA HIS A 65 -23.89 -4.76 16.90
C HIS A 65 -24.81 -3.78 16.18
N VAL A 66 -25.10 -2.67 16.85
CA VAL A 66 -25.79 -1.51 16.28
C VAL A 66 -24.93 -0.30 16.56
N VAL A 67 -24.45 0.35 15.49
CA VAL A 67 -23.64 1.54 15.59
C VAL A 67 -24.38 2.71 14.96
N LYS A 68 -24.64 3.75 15.76
CA LYS A 68 -25.13 5.05 15.31
C LYS A 68 -23.95 6.00 15.20
N TYR A 69 -23.79 6.66 14.05
CA TYR A 69 -22.60 7.44 13.76
C TYR A 69 -22.90 8.64 12.86
N ARG A 70 -22.02 9.64 12.93
CA ARG A 70 -21.95 10.73 11.95
C ARG A 70 -20.98 10.35 10.86
N ALA A 71 -21.43 10.49 9.61
CA ALA A 71 -20.62 10.28 8.42
C ALA A 71 -20.32 11.65 7.77
N TYR A 72 -19.06 12.01 7.72
CA TYR A 72 -18.50 13.12 6.95
C TYR A 72 -17.80 12.52 5.74
N GLU A 73 -18.39 12.63 4.57
CA GLU A 73 -17.89 11.93 3.39
C GLU A 73 -17.34 12.90 2.35
N ASN A 74 -16.37 12.44 1.57
CA ASN A 74 -15.72 13.19 0.49
C ASN A 74 -15.03 14.48 0.95
N ILE A 75 -14.37 14.46 2.11
CA ILE A 75 -13.57 15.58 2.60
C ILE A 75 -12.30 15.68 1.75
N VAL A 76 -12.14 16.76 0.99
CA VAL A 76 -10.89 17.05 0.27
C VAL A 76 -9.83 17.48 1.28
N TYR A 77 -8.74 16.72 1.38
CA TYR A 77 -7.72 16.89 2.45
C TYR A 77 -6.49 17.70 2.01
N VAL A 78 -6.48 18.25 0.81
CA VAL A 78 -5.44 19.16 0.28
C VAL A 78 -6.08 20.38 -0.35
N SER A 79 -5.41 21.53 -0.35
CA SER A 79 -5.97 22.75 -0.92
C SER A 79 -5.84 22.83 -2.45
N ASN A 80 -4.94 22.06 -3.04
CA ASN A 80 -4.69 21.99 -4.47
C ASN A 80 -4.69 20.52 -4.95
N PRO A 81 -5.85 19.85 -4.98
CA PRO A 81 -5.94 18.46 -5.41
C PRO A 81 -5.63 18.30 -6.90
N VAL A 82 -4.85 17.28 -7.22
CA VAL A 82 -4.60 16.85 -8.61
C VAL A 82 -5.77 16.01 -9.13
N ASP A 83 -6.44 15.28 -8.23
CA ASP A 83 -7.58 14.42 -8.55
C ASP A 83 -8.54 14.33 -7.36
N VAL A 84 -9.64 15.08 -7.44
CA VAL A 84 -10.68 15.12 -6.40
C VAL A 84 -11.49 13.83 -6.28
N ASP A 85 -11.36 12.92 -7.23
CA ASP A 85 -12.00 11.62 -7.16
C ASP A 85 -11.31 10.68 -6.16
N TYR A 86 -10.03 10.93 -5.86
CA TYR A 86 -9.21 10.09 -4.99
C TYR A 86 -8.61 10.83 -3.80
N GLN A 87 -8.30 12.14 -3.94
CA GLN A 87 -7.71 12.92 -2.84
C GLN A 87 -8.79 13.43 -1.89
N ILE A 88 -9.64 12.51 -1.45
CA ILE A 88 -10.76 12.70 -0.54
C ILE A 88 -10.70 11.68 0.59
N MET A 89 -11.35 11.99 1.71
CA MET A 89 -11.40 11.13 2.89
C MET A 89 -12.84 11.01 3.40
N ASN A 90 -13.23 9.82 3.84
CA ASN A 90 -14.41 9.61 4.65
C ASN A 90 -14.01 9.60 6.13
N PHE A 91 -14.81 10.29 6.94
CA PHE A 91 -14.57 10.41 8.37
C PHE A 91 -15.83 10.02 9.14
N TYR A 92 -15.71 9.02 10.00
CA TYR A 92 -16.83 8.42 10.73
C TYR A 92 -16.62 8.53 12.23
N VAL A 93 -17.64 9.01 12.95
CA VAL A 93 -17.58 9.26 14.40
C VAL A 93 -18.79 8.64 15.07
N PRO A 94 -18.62 7.81 16.14
CA PRO A 94 -19.74 7.31 16.91
C PRO A 94 -20.61 8.44 17.48
N GLU A 95 -21.92 8.41 17.26
CA GLU A 95 -22.85 9.45 17.73
C GLU A 95 -22.88 9.59 19.26
N ALA A 96 -22.59 8.51 19.98
CA ALA A 96 -22.51 8.51 21.45
C ALA A 96 -21.57 9.59 22.01
N TYR A 97 -20.52 9.93 21.30
CA TYR A 97 -19.58 10.99 21.71
C TYR A 97 -20.23 12.39 21.73
N TYR A 98 -21.10 12.69 20.77
CA TYR A 98 -21.84 13.95 20.72
C TYR A 98 -22.98 14.00 21.75
N GLU A 99 -23.40 12.84 22.27
CA GLU A 99 -24.32 12.72 23.40
C GLU A 99 -23.60 12.81 24.76
N GLY A 100 -22.28 13.09 24.78
CA GLY A 100 -21.45 13.17 25.98
C GLY A 100 -21.15 11.83 26.65
N LYS A 101 -21.28 10.73 25.91
CA LYS A 101 -21.02 9.37 26.40
C LYS A 101 -19.62 8.90 25.97
N ASN A 102 -19.00 8.10 26.83
CA ASN A 102 -17.79 7.35 26.46
C ASN A 102 -18.17 5.98 25.88
N ILE A 103 -17.31 5.44 25.02
CA ILE A 103 -17.39 4.06 24.54
C ILE A 103 -16.13 3.35 25.02
N ALA A 104 -16.29 2.24 25.76
CA ALA A 104 -15.19 1.60 26.48
C ALA A 104 -14.40 2.63 27.32
N ASN A 105 -13.12 2.79 27.07
CA ASN A 105 -12.25 3.76 27.79
C ASN A 105 -12.02 5.06 27.01
N TYR A 106 -12.74 5.29 25.92
CA TYR A 106 -12.51 6.43 25.01
C TYR A 106 -13.59 7.50 25.14
N SER A 107 -13.17 8.75 25.10
CA SER A 107 -14.01 9.93 24.90
C SER A 107 -13.86 10.47 23.49
N ILE A 108 -14.65 11.50 23.15
CA ILE A 108 -14.55 12.19 21.85
C ILE A 108 -13.13 12.73 21.56
N GLN A 109 -12.35 13.11 22.61
CA GLN A 109 -11.00 13.64 22.47
C GLN A 109 -9.89 12.59 22.59
N THR A 110 -10.18 11.42 23.15
CA THR A 110 -9.16 10.41 23.42
C THR A 110 -9.24 9.18 22.54
N ALA A 111 -10.30 9.06 21.74
CA ALA A 111 -10.50 7.95 20.83
C ALA A 111 -9.36 7.87 19.81
N PRO A 112 -8.72 6.71 19.63
CA PRO A 112 -7.76 6.53 18.55
C PRO A 112 -8.41 6.74 17.19
N ILE A 113 -7.61 7.20 16.21
CA ILE A 113 -8.07 7.33 14.82
C ILE A 113 -7.59 6.10 14.03
N PHE A 114 -8.50 5.23 13.66
CA PHE A 114 -8.23 4.13 12.75
C PHE A 114 -8.19 4.65 11.30
N PHE A 115 -7.07 4.42 10.62
CA PHE A 115 -6.73 5.00 9.32
C PHE A 115 -6.51 3.90 8.26
N PRO A 116 -7.59 3.26 7.76
CA PRO A 116 -7.49 2.19 6.78
C PRO A 116 -7.35 2.76 5.37
N ASN A 117 -6.42 2.22 4.57
CA ASN A 117 -6.36 2.47 3.14
C ASN A 117 -6.78 1.23 2.33
N GLN A 118 -7.38 1.45 1.14
CA GLN A 118 -7.89 0.39 0.27
C GLN A 118 -7.01 0.14 -0.96
N ILE A 119 -5.76 0.60 -0.93
CA ILE A 119 -4.85 0.50 -2.08
C ILE A 119 -4.42 -0.95 -2.28
N GLY A 120 -4.71 -1.49 -3.48
CA GLY A 120 -4.28 -2.82 -3.92
C GLY A 120 -3.49 -2.74 -5.21
N GLY A 121 -2.34 -3.45 -5.32
CA GLY A 121 -1.46 -3.42 -6.50
C GLY A 121 -1.02 -2.01 -6.91
N TYR A 122 -0.93 -1.08 -5.95
CA TYR A 122 -0.63 0.34 -6.17
C TYR A 122 -1.60 1.07 -7.11
N ASN A 123 -2.80 0.52 -7.34
CA ASN A 123 -3.87 1.22 -8.07
C ASN A 123 -4.47 2.34 -7.22
N PRO A 124 -5.12 3.34 -7.84
CA PRO A 124 -5.87 4.33 -7.08
C PRO A 124 -7.00 3.67 -6.29
N ALA A 125 -7.29 4.22 -5.14
CA ALA A 125 -8.36 3.73 -4.28
C ALA A 125 -9.23 4.86 -3.76
N LYS A 126 -10.54 4.66 -3.79
CA LYS A 126 -11.52 5.51 -3.14
C LYS A 126 -11.47 5.29 -1.61
N PRO A 127 -11.97 6.23 -0.80
CA PRO A 127 -12.14 6.04 0.63
C PRO A 127 -12.90 4.76 0.98
N ALA A 128 -12.48 4.06 2.04
CA ALA A 128 -13.28 2.96 2.56
C ALA A 128 -14.61 3.50 3.10
N THR A 129 -15.67 2.71 2.91
CA THR A 129 -17.01 3.02 3.45
C THR A 129 -17.29 2.18 4.69
N ILE A 130 -18.38 2.51 5.37
CA ILE A 130 -18.86 1.76 6.56
C ILE A 130 -19.17 0.29 6.26
N GLU A 131 -19.41 -0.08 5.00
CA GLU A 131 -19.64 -1.48 4.60
C GLU A 131 -18.38 -2.35 4.76
N ASN A 132 -17.20 -1.72 4.78
CA ASN A 132 -15.97 -2.43 5.08
C ASN A 132 -15.96 -2.88 6.55
N GLU A 133 -15.72 -4.17 6.77
CA GLU A 133 -15.81 -4.77 8.09
C GLU A 133 -14.84 -4.15 9.11
N SER A 134 -13.62 -3.82 8.70
CA SER A 134 -12.66 -3.19 9.60
C SER A 134 -13.09 -1.78 10.02
N VAL A 135 -13.73 -1.02 9.12
CA VAL A 135 -14.29 0.31 9.44
C VAL A 135 -15.43 0.20 10.44
N TYR A 136 -16.36 -0.70 10.15
CA TYR A 136 -17.51 -0.93 11.00
C TYR A 136 -17.12 -1.39 12.41
N LEU A 137 -16.24 -2.40 12.50
CA LEU A 137 -15.80 -2.92 13.80
C LEU A 137 -14.96 -1.88 14.58
N ALA A 138 -14.15 -1.06 13.90
CA ALA A 138 -13.42 0.02 14.55
C ALA A 138 -14.37 1.01 15.23
N LEU A 139 -15.44 1.44 14.54
CA LEU A 139 -16.48 2.29 15.13
C LEU A 139 -17.18 1.60 16.30
N ALA A 140 -17.47 0.30 16.20
CA ALA A 140 -18.11 -0.47 17.29
C ALA A 140 -17.21 -0.56 18.54
N GLN A 141 -15.88 -0.52 18.37
CA GLN A 141 -14.91 -0.43 19.46
C GLN A 141 -14.79 0.98 20.07
N GLY A 142 -15.41 1.99 19.47
CA GLY A 142 -15.33 3.38 19.90
C GLY A 142 -14.19 4.17 19.26
N TYR A 143 -13.54 3.65 18.22
CA TYR A 143 -12.56 4.44 17.47
C TYR A 143 -13.27 5.43 16.55
N VAL A 144 -12.59 6.52 16.27
CA VAL A 144 -12.92 7.37 15.12
C VAL A 144 -12.26 6.76 13.90
N VAL A 145 -12.89 6.81 12.73
CA VAL A 145 -12.32 6.28 11.50
C VAL A 145 -12.10 7.40 10.50
N ALA A 146 -10.85 7.54 10.04
CA ALA A 146 -10.47 8.40 8.93
C ALA A 146 -9.97 7.53 7.78
N ALA A 147 -10.79 7.33 6.76
CA ALA A 147 -10.49 6.46 5.63
C ALA A 147 -10.13 7.30 4.39
N PRO A 148 -8.85 7.52 4.08
CA PRO A 148 -8.47 8.29 2.89
C PRO A 148 -8.56 7.45 1.63
N GLY A 149 -8.96 8.10 0.52
CA GLY A 149 -8.61 7.67 -0.81
C GLY A 149 -7.21 8.18 -1.18
N ALA A 150 -6.64 7.68 -2.25
CA ALA A 150 -5.38 8.15 -2.79
C ALA A 150 -5.26 7.81 -4.28
N ARG A 151 -4.50 8.65 -5.00
CA ARG A 151 -4.09 8.36 -6.38
C ARG A 151 -3.23 7.11 -6.42
N GLY A 152 -3.11 6.51 -7.58
CA GLY A 152 -2.27 5.33 -7.78
C GLY A 152 -1.70 5.27 -9.18
N ARG A 153 -0.88 4.26 -9.43
CA ARG A 153 -0.06 4.09 -10.64
C ARG A 153 -0.80 4.27 -11.98
N THR A 154 -2.11 4.06 -12.00
CA THR A 154 -2.95 4.16 -13.21
C THR A 154 -3.75 5.46 -13.31
N THR A 155 -3.62 6.36 -12.35
CA THR A 155 -4.33 7.65 -12.38
C THR A 155 -3.77 8.54 -13.50
N LYS A 156 -4.67 9.10 -14.30
CA LYS A 156 -4.35 10.04 -15.37
C LYS A 156 -5.32 11.22 -15.33
N ASN A 157 -4.84 12.40 -15.70
CA ASN A 157 -5.72 13.56 -15.88
C ASN A 157 -6.48 13.51 -17.22
N GLY A 158 -7.33 14.51 -17.49
CA GLY A 158 -8.12 14.60 -18.72
C GLY A 158 -7.31 14.69 -20.02
N GLU A 159 -6.02 15.01 -19.93
CA GLU A 159 -5.09 15.07 -21.06
C GLU A 159 -4.32 13.74 -21.25
N GLY A 160 -4.57 12.74 -20.41
CA GLY A 160 -3.91 11.45 -20.45
C GLY A 160 -2.51 11.41 -19.79
N ILE A 161 -2.12 12.48 -19.09
CA ILE A 161 -0.87 12.56 -18.33
C ILE A 161 -1.00 11.76 -17.05
N ASN A 162 0.01 10.96 -16.72
CA ASN A 162 0.03 10.18 -15.49
C ASN A 162 0.20 11.11 -14.28
N THR A 163 -0.70 10.98 -13.30
CA THR A 163 -0.70 11.82 -12.08
C THR A 163 -0.50 11.03 -10.80
N GLY A 164 -0.45 9.70 -10.89
CA GLY A 164 -0.39 8.81 -9.72
C GLY A 164 0.83 7.89 -9.66
N LYS A 165 1.90 8.18 -10.42
CA LYS A 165 3.17 7.44 -10.34
C LYS A 165 3.85 7.66 -8.99
N ALA A 166 4.78 6.77 -8.62
CA ALA A 166 5.53 6.93 -7.38
C ALA A 166 6.18 8.33 -7.29
N PRO A 167 6.07 9.03 -6.16
CA PRO A 167 5.53 8.61 -4.86
C PRO A 167 4.09 9.07 -4.55
N ALA A 168 3.23 9.34 -5.56
CA ALA A 168 1.96 10.03 -5.38
C ALA A 168 1.07 9.43 -4.26
N ALA A 169 0.90 8.10 -4.21
CA ALA A 169 0.01 7.45 -3.25
C ALA A 169 0.44 7.69 -1.78
N ILE A 170 1.73 7.57 -1.47
CA ILE A 170 2.22 7.81 -0.10
C ILE A 170 2.14 9.30 0.25
N VAL A 171 2.36 10.20 -0.70
CA VAL A 171 2.20 11.65 -0.51
C VAL A 171 0.75 12.01 -0.19
N ASP A 172 -0.22 11.41 -0.88
CA ASP A 172 -1.64 11.60 -0.62
C ASP A 172 -2.02 11.15 0.81
N LEU A 173 -1.56 9.97 1.23
CA LEU A 173 -1.81 9.47 2.59
C LEU A 173 -1.17 10.36 3.67
N LYS A 174 0.05 10.87 3.44
CA LYS A 174 0.71 11.83 4.34
C LYS A 174 -0.07 13.14 4.43
N ALA A 175 -0.58 13.65 3.30
CA ALA A 175 -1.40 14.85 3.27
C ALA A 175 -2.70 14.67 4.08
N ALA A 176 -3.33 13.49 4.02
CA ALA A 176 -4.50 13.18 4.83
C ALA A 176 -4.18 13.15 6.34
N VAL A 177 -3.01 12.62 6.74
CA VAL A 177 -2.54 12.69 8.14
C VAL A 177 -2.36 14.15 8.57
N ARG A 178 -1.72 15.00 7.74
CA ARG A 178 -1.55 16.43 8.02
C ARG A 178 -2.89 17.15 8.16
N TYR A 179 -3.90 16.79 7.36
CA TYR A 179 -5.25 17.35 7.48
C TYR A 179 -5.88 17.03 8.84
N LEU A 180 -5.75 15.80 9.33
CA LEU A 180 -6.27 15.40 10.64
C LEU A 180 -5.59 16.20 11.77
N ARG A 181 -4.26 16.38 11.73
CA ARG A 181 -3.53 17.16 12.72
C ARG A 181 -3.88 18.65 12.68
N HIS A 182 -4.07 19.20 11.48
CA HIS A 182 -4.48 20.60 11.28
C HIS A 182 -5.84 20.90 11.93
N ASN A 183 -6.70 19.91 12.01
CA ASN A 183 -8.07 20.05 12.52
C ASN A 183 -8.28 19.36 13.87
N ASP A 184 -7.23 18.95 14.58
CA ASP A 184 -7.31 18.16 15.82
C ASP A 184 -8.11 18.85 16.94
N GLU A 185 -8.12 20.19 16.98
CA GLU A 185 -8.91 20.95 17.97
C GLU A 185 -10.43 20.85 17.76
N ILE A 186 -10.87 20.56 16.52
CA ILE A 186 -12.29 20.56 16.15
C ILE A 186 -12.80 19.20 15.65
N MET A 187 -11.92 18.34 15.16
CA MET A 187 -12.26 16.97 14.76
C MET A 187 -12.27 16.04 15.98
N PRO A 188 -13.27 15.17 16.11
CA PRO A 188 -13.23 14.09 17.10
C PRO A 188 -12.08 13.14 16.90
N GLY A 189 -11.62 12.51 17.98
CA GLY A 189 -10.48 11.60 18.01
C GLY A 189 -9.22 12.31 18.47
N ASN A 190 -8.13 11.58 18.52
CA ASN A 190 -6.81 12.07 18.91
C ASN A 190 -5.84 11.89 17.74
N ALA A 191 -5.49 12.97 17.04
CA ALA A 191 -4.58 12.93 15.91
C ALA A 191 -3.13 12.56 16.29
N GLU A 192 -2.79 12.51 17.58
CA GLU A 192 -1.54 11.90 18.05
C GLU A 192 -1.61 10.36 18.12
N LYS A 193 -2.81 9.77 18.00
CA LYS A 193 -3.05 8.32 18.04
C LYS A 193 -3.65 7.82 16.72
N ILE A 194 -3.01 8.15 15.60
CA ILE A 194 -3.39 7.63 14.26
C ILE A 194 -2.77 6.24 14.08
N ILE A 195 -3.62 5.24 13.81
CA ILE A 195 -3.24 3.85 13.55
C ILE A 195 -3.54 3.53 12.08
N ALA A 196 -2.52 3.48 11.25
CA ALA A 196 -2.70 3.11 9.84
C ALA A 196 -2.84 1.60 9.66
N ASN A 197 -3.74 1.20 8.74
CA ASN A 197 -3.98 -0.20 8.41
C ASN A 197 -4.05 -0.41 6.90
N GLY A 198 -3.42 -1.47 6.40
CA GLY A 198 -3.46 -1.79 4.97
C GLY A 198 -2.90 -3.17 4.64
N THR A 199 -3.23 -3.64 3.44
CA THR A 199 -2.88 -4.97 2.93
C THR A 199 -2.14 -4.86 1.61
N SER A 200 -1.15 -5.73 1.33
CA SER A 200 -0.45 -5.78 0.05
C SER A 200 0.30 -4.46 -0.26
N ALA A 201 0.04 -3.82 -1.38
CA ALA A 201 0.53 -2.47 -1.68
C ALA A 201 0.04 -1.45 -0.63
N GLY A 202 -1.20 -1.57 -0.13
CA GLY A 202 -1.71 -0.78 0.98
C GLY A 202 -0.93 -1.04 2.27
N GLY A 203 -0.53 -2.28 2.53
CA GLY A 203 0.36 -2.64 3.63
C GLY A 203 1.75 -2.00 3.49
N ALA A 204 2.29 -1.96 2.28
CA ALA A 204 3.55 -1.27 1.98
C ALA A 204 3.45 0.23 2.24
N LEU A 205 2.37 0.88 1.80
CA LEU A 205 2.13 2.31 2.05
C LEU A 205 1.91 2.60 3.53
N THR A 206 1.24 1.70 4.26
CA THR A 206 1.10 1.77 5.72
C THR A 206 2.47 1.68 6.41
N ALA A 207 3.34 0.77 5.96
CA ALA A 207 4.72 0.67 6.45
C ALA A 207 5.54 1.94 6.12
N LEU A 208 5.34 2.52 4.93
CA LEU A 208 5.96 3.79 4.56
C LEU A 208 5.49 4.96 5.46
N LEU A 209 4.19 5.08 5.73
CA LEU A 209 3.70 6.10 6.68
C LEU A 209 4.43 6.01 8.01
N GLY A 210 4.54 4.80 8.58
CA GLY A 210 5.22 4.60 9.85
C GLY A 210 6.73 4.82 9.81
N ALA A 211 7.37 4.58 8.68
CA ALA A 211 8.83 4.65 8.55
C ALA A 211 9.35 6.00 8.02
N THR A 212 8.49 6.90 7.57
CA THR A 212 8.91 8.12 6.85
C THR A 212 8.31 9.41 7.41
N GLY A 213 7.82 9.39 8.66
CA GLY A 213 7.21 10.56 9.28
C GLY A 213 8.13 11.77 9.23
N ASN A 214 7.59 12.90 8.82
CA ASN A 214 8.25 14.22 8.77
C ASN A 214 9.52 14.27 7.90
N ASN A 215 9.74 13.27 7.03
CA ASN A 215 10.96 13.25 6.23
C ASN A 215 10.87 14.24 5.05
N LYS A 216 11.91 15.04 4.92
CA LYS A 216 12.01 16.13 3.93
C LYS A 216 11.93 15.70 2.46
N ASP A 217 12.18 14.44 2.15
CA ASP A 217 12.11 13.94 0.76
C ASP A 217 10.69 14.07 0.19
N TYR A 218 9.67 14.08 1.06
CA TYR A 218 8.25 14.19 0.67
C TYR A 218 7.76 15.65 0.62
N GLU A 219 8.46 16.60 1.23
CA GLU A 219 8.01 17.98 1.39
C GLU A 219 7.71 18.72 0.08
N PRO A 220 8.53 18.60 -0.99
CA PRO A 220 8.20 19.25 -2.26
C PRO A 220 6.87 18.78 -2.85
N TYR A 221 6.54 17.51 -2.72
CA TYR A 221 5.29 16.93 -3.23
C TYR A 221 4.09 17.37 -2.38
N LEU A 222 4.23 17.38 -1.06
CA LEU A 222 3.19 17.82 -0.12
C LEU A 222 2.88 19.31 -0.30
N SER A 223 3.90 20.13 -0.45
CA SER A 223 3.75 21.57 -0.72
C SER A 223 3.03 21.85 -2.05
N ASN A 224 3.33 21.08 -3.10
CA ASN A 224 2.67 21.22 -4.39
C ASN A 224 1.17 20.89 -4.34
N LEU A 225 0.77 19.96 -3.47
CA LEU A 225 -0.64 19.62 -3.22
C LEU A 225 -1.34 20.64 -2.31
N GLY A 226 -0.61 21.58 -1.72
CA GLY A 226 -1.15 22.44 -0.69
C GLY A 226 -1.61 21.64 0.54
N ALA A 227 -0.87 20.63 0.94
CA ALA A 227 -1.10 19.93 2.19
C ALA A 227 -0.91 20.85 3.39
N ALA A 228 -1.61 20.61 4.49
CA ALA A 228 -1.47 21.37 5.71
C ALA A 228 0.00 21.38 6.20
N ASN A 229 0.43 22.51 6.77
CA ASN A 229 1.78 22.64 7.33
C ASN A 229 1.84 22.04 8.74
N GLU A 230 1.74 20.73 8.79
CA GLU A 230 1.70 19.92 10.00
C GLU A 230 2.66 18.74 9.91
N TYR A 231 2.85 18.04 11.00
CA TYR A 231 3.58 16.76 11.03
C TYR A 231 2.76 15.64 10.40
N ASP A 232 3.45 14.64 9.80
CA ASP A 232 2.81 13.48 9.15
C ASP A 232 3.28 12.12 9.70
N ASP A 233 3.94 12.12 10.87
CA ASP A 233 4.19 10.89 11.59
C ASP A 233 2.91 10.31 12.19
N ILE A 234 2.88 9.00 12.36
CA ILE A 234 1.72 8.28 12.91
C ILE A 234 2.11 7.46 14.14
N PHE A 235 1.14 7.17 14.99
CA PHE A 235 1.34 6.46 16.25
C PHE A 235 1.68 4.98 16.03
N ALA A 236 0.92 4.30 15.16
CA ALA A 236 1.06 2.86 14.99
C ALA A 236 0.78 2.39 13.56
N VAL A 237 1.37 1.26 13.21
CA VAL A 237 1.30 0.60 11.91
C VAL A 237 0.69 -0.78 12.06
N SER A 238 -0.38 -1.09 11.31
CA SER A 238 -0.89 -2.44 11.10
C SER A 238 -0.77 -2.81 9.61
N SER A 239 0.24 -3.58 9.28
CA SER A 239 0.61 -3.91 7.90
C SER A 239 0.45 -5.41 7.64
N TYR A 240 -0.46 -5.76 6.72
CA TYR A 240 -0.65 -7.13 6.26
C TYR A 240 0.07 -7.34 4.94
N CYS A 241 0.86 -8.41 4.86
CA CYS A 241 1.60 -8.88 3.69
C CYS A 241 2.19 -7.74 2.82
N PRO A 242 3.02 -6.83 3.40
CA PRO A 242 3.49 -5.64 2.72
C PRO A 242 4.35 -5.97 1.50
N ILE A 243 3.93 -5.51 0.33
CA ILE A 243 4.70 -5.59 -0.92
C ILE A 243 5.60 -4.36 -1.00
N THR A 244 6.70 -4.40 -0.29
CA THR A 244 7.65 -3.28 -0.11
C THR A 244 9.09 -3.70 -0.42
N ASN A 245 10.06 -2.78 -0.29
CA ASN A 245 11.48 -3.02 -0.61
C ASN A 245 11.63 -3.53 -2.06
N LEU A 246 10.93 -2.86 -2.99
CA LEU A 246 10.76 -3.32 -4.37
C LEU A 246 12.08 -3.42 -5.14
N ASP A 247 13.00 -2.50 -4.88
CA ASP A 247 14.35 -2.48 -5.44
C ASP A 247 15.21 -3.70 -5.10
N ASN A 248 14.80 -4.49 -4.08
CA ASN A 248 15.44 -5.74 -3.68
C ASN A 248 14.48 -6.94 -3.64
N ALA A 249 13.22 -6.73 -4.04
CA ALA A 249 12.19 -7.76 -3.96
C ALA A 249 12.45 -8.93 -4.91
N ASP A 250 13.00 -8.68 -6.10
CA ASP A 250 13.33 -9.72 -7.07
C ASP A 250 14.42 -10.66 -6.57
N ILE A 251 15.49 -10.13 -6.02
CA ILE A 251 16.59 -10.93 -5.47
C ILE A 251 16.15 -11.73 -4.24
N ALA A 252 15.29 -11.14 -3.39
CA ALA A 252 14.73 -11.83 -2.24
C ALA A 252 13.72 -12.92 -2.65
N TYR A 253 12.97 -12.70 -3.72
CA TYR A 253 12.04 -13.68 -4.28
C TYR A 253 12.79 -14.90 -4.81
N GLU A 254 13.83 -14.67 -5.59
CA GLU A 254 14.63 -15.74 -6.17
C GLU A 254 15.55 -16.42 -5.14
N TRP A 255 15.95 -15.76 -4.05
CA TRP A 255 16.59 -16.45 -2.94
C TRP A 255 15.69 -17.53 -2.31
N LEU A 256 14.38 -17.25 -2.16
CA LEU A 256 13.44 -18.20 -1.58
C LEU A 256 12.97 -19.25 -2.58
N PHE A 257 12.59 -18.84 -3.80
CA PHE A 257 11.91 -19.70 -4.78
C PHE A 257 12.80 -20.27 -5.87
N ASN A 258 14.10 -20.00 -5.89
CA ASN A 258 15.03 -20.61 -6.86
C ASN A 258 15.00 -22.15 -6.75
N GLY A 259 14.90 -22.81 -7.90
CA GLY A 259 14.74 -24.27 -7.98
C GLY A 259 13.29 -24.74 -8.02
N VAL A 260 12.31 -23.88 -7.71
CA VAL A 260 10.90 -24.15 -7.95
C VAL A 260 10.55 -23.65 -9.34
N ASN A 261 10.52 -24.54 -10.32
CA ASN A 261 10.37 -24.18 -11.73
C ASN A 261 8.90 -24.14 -12.20
N SER A 262 7.97 -24.69 -11.44
CA SER A 262 6.54 -24.58 -11.73
C SER A 262 5.95 -23.36 -11.04
N TYR A 263 5.18 -22.55 -11.77
CA TYR A 263 4.47 -21.40 -11.21
C TYR A 263 2.97 -21.56 -11.36
N LYS A 264 2.24 -20.98 -10.43
CA LYS A 264 0.78 -21.05 -10.39
C LYS A 264 0.19 -19.75 -9.85
N TRP A 265 -0.49 -19.01 -10.74
CA TRP A 265 -1.26 -17.83 -10.37
C TRP A 265 -2.48 -17.69 -11.30
N ARG A 266 -2.52 -16.66 -12.18
CA ARG A 266 -3.57 -16.50 -13.22
C ARG A 266 -3.43 -17.59 -14.28
N GLU A 267 -2.19 -17.95 -14.57
CA GLU A 267 -1.82 -19.04 -15.46
C GLU A 267 -0.89 -20.00 -14.70
N ASN A 268 -0.95 -21.27 -15.09
CA ASN A 268 -0.03 -22.29 -14.61
C ASN A 268 1.02 -22.53 -15.67
N GLY A 269 2.27 -22.65 -15.29
CA GLY A 269 3.33 -22.92 -16.24
C GLY A 269 4.59 -23.44 -15.59
N THR A 270 5.60 -23.59 -16.43
CA THR A 270 6.97 -23.97 -16.03
C THR A 270 7.93 -22.93 -16.58
N LEU A 271 8.93 -22.56 -15.80
CA LEU A 271 9.96 -21.62 -16.22
C LEU A 271 10.71 -22.14 -17.44
N THR A 272 11.01 -21.26 -18.37
CA THR A 272 11.92 -21.52 -19.49
C THR A 272 13.35 -21.63 -18.98
N GLU A 273 14.28 -22.14 -19.82
CA GLU A 273 15.70 -22.21 -19.50
C GLU A 273 16.30 -20.82 -19.20
N ASP A 274 15.90 -19.80 -19.95
CA ASP A 274 16.33 -18.41 -19.71
C ASP A 274 15.80 -17.88 -18.38
N GLN A 275 14.55 -18.16 -18.03
CA GLN A 275 13.98 -17.78 -16.74
C GLN A 275 14.67 -18.49 -15.57
N ILE A 276 15.03 -19.77 -15.71
CA ILE A 276 15.80 -20.51 -14.71
C ILE A 276 17.19 -19.87 -14.51
N LYS A 277 17.84 -19.45 -15.60
CA LYS A 277 19.11 -18.74 -15.54
C LYS A 277 18.99 -17.40 -14.84
N ILE A 278 18.00 -16.59 -15.19
CA ILE A 278 17.69 -15.31 -14.52
C ILE A 278 17.45 -15.52 -13.02
N SER A 279 16.65 -16.53 -12.66
CA SER A 279 16.39 -16.90 -11.27
C SER A 279 17.69 -17.19 -10.51
N GLN A 280 18.60 -17.95 -11.14
CA GLN A 280 19.89 -18.26 -10.52
C GLN A 280 20.78 -17.02 -10.35
N GLU A 281 20.80 -16.12 -11.32
CA GLU A 281 21.57 -14.87 -11.24
C GLU A 281 21.03 -13.97 -10.11
N LEU A 282 19.74 -13.72 -10.07
CA LEU A 282 19.09 -12.89 -9.03
C LEU A 282 19.32 -13.46 -7.62
N LYS A 283 19.16 -14.77 -7.43
CA LYS A 283 19.43 -15.42 -6.15
C LYS A 283 20.81 -15.09 -5.60
N THR A 284 21.85 -15.05 -6.46
CA THR A 284 23.24 -14.82 -6.02
C THR A 284 23.47 -13.41 -5.48
N MET A 285 22.58 -12.47 -5.79
CA MET A 285 22.71 -11.08 -5.36
C MET A 285 22.15 -10.83 -3.95
N PHE A 286 21.18 -11.65 -3.51
CA PHE A 286 20.49 -11.44 -2.24
C PHE A 286 21.39 -11.49 -1.00
N PRO A 287 22.35 -12.43 -0.85
CA PRO A 287 23.23 -12.47 0.32
C PRO A 287 24.00 -11.17 0.58
N SER A 288 24.51 -10.54 -0.48
CA SER A 288 25.23 -9.27 -0.36
C SER A 288 24.31 -8.15 0.19
N TYR A 289 23.10 -8.05 -0.34
CA TYR A 289 22.12 -7.09 0.15
C TYR A 289 21.72 -7.36 1.60
N LEU A 290 21.33 -8.60 1.92
CA LEU A 290 20.94 -8.96 3.29
C LEU A 290 22.05 -8.63 4.30
N ASN A 291 23.27 -9.03 4.01
CA ASN A 291 24.42 -8.83 4.91
C ASN A 291 24.73 -7.35 5.10
N SER A 292 24.45 -6.49 4.12
CA SER A 292 24.63 -5.04 4.24
C SER A 292 23.63 -4.37 5.19
N LEU A 293 22.52 -5.04 5.55
CA LEU A 293 21.54 -4.55 6.50
C LEU A 293 21.98 -4.70 7.96
N GLU A 294 23.02 -5.47 8.23
CA GLU A 294 23.59 -5.72 9.58
C GLU A 294 22.56 -6.20 10.61
N LEU A 295 21.60 -7.03 10.17
CA LEU A 295 20.53 -7.51 11.02
C LEU A 295 21.03 -8.44 12.11
N LYS A 296 20.39 -8.37 13.29
CA LYS A 296 20.68 -9.20 14.45
C LYS A 296 19.43 -9.98 14.87
N VAL A 297 19.65 -11.12 15.50
CA VAL A 297 18.54 -11.87 16.11
C VAL A 297 17.86 -10.98 17.17
N PRO A 298 16.53 -10.75 17.07
CA PRO A 298 15.81 -9.95 18.06
C PRO A 298 15.91 -10.55 19.47
N GLN A 299 16.02 -9.70 20.50
CA GLN A 299 16.27 -10.12 21.88
C GLN A 299 15.14 -10.97 22.49
N ASN A 300 13.92 -10.83 21.98
CA ASN A 300 12.75 -11.60 22.41
C ASN A 300 12.66 -13.00 21.77
N ILE A 301 13.61 -13.37 20.91
CA ILE A 301 13.65 -14.69 20.30
C ILE A 301 14.37 -15.67 21.21
N HIS A 302 13.62 -16.62 21.75
CA HIS A 302 14.14 -17.69 22.60
C HIS A 302 14.19 -19.00 21.79
N SER A 303 15.29 -19.25 21.12
CA SER A 303 15.51 -20.45 20.31
C SER A 303 16.83 -21.10 20.66
N GLU A 304 16.82 -22.42 20.93
CA GLU A 304 18.05 -23.18 21.14
C GLU A 304 18.98 -23.15 19.90
N ILE A 305 18.38 -23.04 18.70
CA ILE A 305 19.14 -22.96 17.44
C ILE A 305 19.80 -21.59 17.25
N LEU A 306 19.13 -20.50 17.68
CA LEU A 306 19.56 -19.13 17.43
C LEU A 306 20.29 -18.48 18.61
N LYS A 307 20.28 -19.09 19.80
CA LYS A 307 20.86 -18.52 21.03
C LYS A 307 22.34 -18.20 20.97
N GLU A 308 23.08 -18.91 20.09
CA GLU A 308 24.50 -18.72 19.89
C GLU A 308 24.85 -17.66 18.84
N TYR A 309 23.83 -17.18 18.09
CA TYR A 309 24.01 -16.26 16.99
C TYR A 309 23.55 -14.85 17.39
N THR A 310 24.37 -13.87 17.07
CA THR A 310 23.99 -12.45 17.23
C THR A 310 23.65 -11.81 15.88
N ALA A 311 24.30 -12.23 14.80
CA ALA A 311 24.12 -11.68 13.45
C ALA A 311 23.32 -12.62 12.54
N LEU A 312 22.46 -12.04 11.72
CA LEU A 312 21.69 -12.73 10.68
C LEU A 312 22.40 -12.52 9.34
N LEU A 313 23.10 -13.54 8.90
CA LEU A 313 23.95 -13.51 7.71
C LEU A 313 23.61 -14.65 6.75
N LEU A 314 23.98 -14.47 5.48
CA LEU A 314 23.98 -15.50 4.45
C LEU A 314 25.36 -15.63 3.81
N ASP A 315 25.77 -16.86 3.52
CA ASP A 315 26.93 -17.15 2.68
C ASP A 315 26.59 -16.94 1.18
N VAL A 316 27.60 -17.11 0.32
CA VAL A 316 27.43 -16.93 -1.14
C VAL A 316 26.44 -17.92 -1.78
N ASN A 317 26.11 -19.00 -1.09
CA ASN A 317 25.13 -19.99 -1.55
C ASN A 317 23.71 -19.70 -1.02
N GLY A 318 23.54 -18.64 -0.22
CA GLY A 318 22.28 -18.25 0.41
C GLY A 318 21.93 -19.10 1.64
N ASN A 319 22.90 -19.73 2.30
CA ASN A 319 22.73 -20.43 3.57
C ASN A 319 23.32 -19.60 4.72
N GLY A 320 22.84 -19.82 5.93
CA GLY A 320 23.34 -19.12 7.10
C GLY A 320 22.27 -18.83 8.14
N THR A 321 22.62 -18.00 9.12
CA THR A 321 21.77 -17.70 10.29
C THR A 321 20.46 -17.05 9.92
N PHE A 322 20.38 -16.26 8.87
CA PHE A 322 19.12 -15.70 8.39
C PHE A 322 18.16 -16.78 7.88
N LYS A 323 18.67 -17.78 7.16
CA LYS A 323 17.86 -18.92 6.72
C LYS A 323 17.33 -19.73 7.91
N GLU A 324 18.15 -19.96 8.93
CA GLU A 324 17.72 -20.63 10.16
C GLU A 324 16.70 -19.79 10.93
N TYR A 325 16.79 -18.46 10.89
CA TYR A 325 15.79 -17.58 11.48
C TYR A 325 14.44 -17.67 10.75
N ILE A 326 14.42 -17.70 9.43
CA ILE A 326 13.19 -17.95 8.64
C ILE A 326 12.57 -19.30 9.02
N LYS A 327 13.37 -20.36 9.12
CA LYS A 327 12.90 -21.69 9.55
C LYS A 327 12.29 -21.65 10.94
N TYR A 328 12.95 -20.98 11.88
CA TYR A 328 12.43 -20.80 13.24
C TYR A 328 11.07 -20.10 13.27
N LEU A 329 10.89 -19.04 12.49
CA LEU A 329 9.62 -18.32 12.41
C LEU A 329 8.49 -19.20 11.84
N LEU A 330 8.78 -19.98 10.79
CA LEU A 330 7.84 -20.94 10.21
C LEU A 330 7.51 -22.08 11.20
N LEU A 331 8.54 -22.60 11.89
CA LEU A 331 8.38 -23.64 12.90
C LEU A 331 7.49 -23.15 14.05
N SER A 332 7.73 -21.92 14.52
CA SER A 332 6.91 -21.31 15.57
C SER A 332 5.45 -21.10 15.12
N SER A 333 5.25 -20.79 13.84
CA SER A 333 3.91 -20.69 13.25
C SER A 333 3.21 -22.05 13.19
N ALA A 334 3.90 -23.07 12.68
CA ALA A 334 3.40 -24.46 12.63
C ALA A 334 3.08 -25.01 14.03
N GLN A 335 3.92 -24.72 15.03
CA GLN A 335 3.69 -25.16 16.41
C GLN A 335 2.42 -24.54 16.97
N ARG A 336 2.19 -23.23 16.77
CA ARG A 336 0.95 -22.58 17.22
C ARG A 336 -0.29 -23.17 16.57
N ALA A 337 -0.23 -23.52 15.28
CA ALA A 337 -1.34 -24.17 14.57
C ALA A 337 -1.60 -25.58 15.14
N PHE A 338 -0.53 -26.35 15.35
CA PHE A 338 -0.59 -27.68 15.95
C PHE A 338 -1.18 -27.64 17.38
N ASP A 339 -0.76 -26.69 18.21
CA ASP A 339 -1.27 -26.50 19.57
C ASP A 339 -2.75 -26.11 19.60
N LYS A 340 -3.23 -25.43 18.54
CA LYS A 340 -4.66 -25.13 18.32
C LYS A 340 -5.45 -26.33 17.77
N GLY A 341 -4.80 -27.47 17.52
CA GLY A 341 -5.44 -28.71 17.09
C GLY A 341 -5.47 -28.96 15.59
N GLU A 342 -4.71 -28.18 14.78
CA GLU A 342 -4.58 -28.47 13.37
C GLU A 342 -3.80 -29.77 13.12
N ASP A 343 -4.27 -30.61 12.21
CA ASP A 343 -3.57 -31.83 11.81
C ASP A 343 -2.51 -31.51 10.73
N LEU A 344 -1.25 -31.51 11.15
CA LEU A 344 -0.10 -31.29 10.28
C LEU A 344 0.59 -32.58 9.84
N SER A 345 0.05 -33.75 10.18
CA SER A 345 0.70 -35.06 9.93
C SER A 345 0.89 -35.41 8.45
N SER A 346 0.06 -34.84 7.57
CA SER A 346 0.16 -35.02 6.12
C SER A 346 1.27 -34.20 5.45
N LEU A 347 1.83 -33.21 6.17
CA LEU A 347 2.84 -32.30 5.64
C LEU A 347 4.25 -32.92 5.76
N THR A 348 4.71 -33.58 4.70
CA THR A 348 5.98 -34.35 4.67
C THR A 348 7.25 -33.52 4.89
N TRP A 349 7.13 -32.21 4.90
CA TRP A 349 8.21 -31.26 5.15
C TRP A 349 8.28 -30.78 6.61
N ILE A 350 7.36 -31.26 7.47
CA ILE A 350 7.35 -31.01 8.93
C ILE A 350 7.77 -32.27 9.66
N THR A 351 8.65 -32.13 10.64
CA THR A 351 9.02 -33.21 11.56
C THR A 351 8.34 -32.97 12.91
N ILE A 352 7.48 -33.92 13.32
CA ILE A 352 6.78 -33.88 14.61
C ILE A 352 7.35 -34.99 15.51
N LYS A 353 7.82 -34.62 16.72
CA LYS A 353 8.28 -35.55 17.76
C LYS A 353 7.70 -35.11 19.12
N ASP A 354 7.15 -36.04 19.87
CA ASP A 354 6.64 -35.78 21.22
C ASP A 354 5.70 -34.54 21.31
N LYS A 355 4.79 -34.42 20.34
CA LYS A 355 3.86 -33.30 20.20
C LYS A 355 4.53 -31.93 19.96
N LYS A 356 5.75 -31.94 19.49
CA LYS A 356 6.50 -30.71 19.11
C LYS A 356 6.92 -30.75 17.65
N ILE A 357 6.83 -29.60 16.99
CA ILE A 357 7.42 -29.40 15.69
C ILE A 357 8.92 -29.19 15.91
N THR A 358 9.74 -30.11 15.45
CA THR A 358 11.19 -30.12 15.72
C THR A 358 12.03 -29.66 14.54
N ASP A 359 11.51 -29.75 13.31
CA ASP A 359 12.17 -29.28 12.12
C ASP A 359 11.21 -29.00 10.99
N ILE A 360 11.62 -28.12 10.07
CA ILE A 360 10.99 -27.82 8.80
C ILE A 360 12.02 -27.91 7.69
N ASP A 361 11.79 -28.79 6.71
CA ASP A 361 12.54 -28.81 5.46
C ASP A 361 12.10 -27.64 4.57
N LEU A 362 12.86 -26.55 4.61
CA LEU A 362 12.50 -25.30 3.89
C LEU A 362 12.39 -25.51 2.38
N ASN A 363 13.22 -26.36 1.78
CA ASN A 363 13.17 -26.62 0.34
C ASN A 363 11.87 -27.35 -0.04
N LYS A 364 11.45 -28.34 0.75
CA LYS A 364 10.18 -29.02 0.53
C LYS A 364 8.99 -28.09 0.80
N PHE A 365 9.07 -27.24 1.84
CA PHE A 365 8.06 -26.22 2.12
C PHE A 365 7.88 -25.28 0.92
N VAL A 366 8.95 -24.73 0.37
CA VAL A 366 8.89 -23.81 -0.79
C VAL A 366 8.33 -24.50 -2.03
N ASN A 367 8.64 -25.78 -2.25
CA ASN A 367 8.01 -26.58 -3.30
C ASN A 367 6.52 -26.83 -3.05
N TYR A 368 6.11 -27.04 -1.80
CA TYR A 368 4.71 -27.15 -1.41
C TYR A 368 3.95 -25.84 -1.63
N ALA A 369 4.49 -24.72 -1.17
CA ALA A 369 3.91 -23.40 -1.41
C ALA A 369 3.87 -23.06 -2.90
N THR A 370 4.86 -23.57 -3.68
CA THR A 370 5.12 -23.27 -5.10
C THR A 370 5.38 -21.78 -5.33
N ARG A 371 5.93 -21.40 -6.48
CA ARG A 371 6.10 -19.99 -6.82
C ARG A 371 4.86 -19.45 -7.54
N MET A 372 4.65 -18.15 -7.44
CA MET A 372 3.52 -17.46 -8.09
C MET A 372 3.97 -16.75 -9.36
N LYS A 373 5.13 -16.10 -9.33
CA LYS A 373 5.63 -15.20 -10.38
C LYS A 373 6.83 -15.79 -11.10
N THR A 374 7.00 -15.42 -12.37
CA THR A 374 8.21 -15.70 -13.14
C THR A 374 9.31 -14.69 -12.81
N PRO A 375 10.62 -15.05 -12.94
CA PRO A 375 11.72 -14.12 -12.70
C PRO A 375 11.96 -13.13 -13.87
N PRO A 376 12.22 -11.85 -13.59
CA PRO A 376 12.10 -11.17 -12.30
C PRO A 376 10.62 -10.99 -11.89
N ALA A 377 10.33 -11.11 -10.59
CA ALA A 377 8.96 -11.17 -10.07
C ALA A 377 8.25 -9.81 -10.04
N PHE A 378 9.00 -8.71 -9.97
CA PHE A 378 8.51 -7.35 -9.79
C PHE A 378 8.99 -6.39 -10.89
N ASP A 379 10.29 -6.34 -11.20
CA ASP A 379 10.82 -5.53 -12.31
C ASP A 379 10.94 -6.40 -13.57
N SER A 380 9.81 -6.68 -14.23
CA SER A 380 9.78 -7.59 -15.38
C SER A 380 10.63 -7.06 -16.55
N LEU A 381 11.34 -7.98 -17.27
CA LEU A 381 12.24 -7.60 -18.34
C LEU A 381 11.54 -6.94 -19.55
N ASP A 382 10.24 -7.16 -19.70
CA ASP A 382 9.40 -6.50 -20.70
C ASP A 382 8.75 -5.21 -20.18
N ALA A 383 9.13 -4.77 -18.98
CA ALA A 383 8.65 -3.58 -18.29
C ALA A 383 7.10 -3.51 -18.17
N LYS A 384 6.39 -4.65 -17.99
CA LYS A 384 4.92 -4.70 -17.92
C LYS A 384 4.34 -5.08 -16.57
N SER A 385 5.16 -5.23 -15.54
CA SER A 385 4.65 -5.48 -14.19
C SER A 385 3.89 -4.27 -13.64
N PHE A 386 3.14 -4.49 -12.57
CA PHE A 386 2.47 -3.40 -11.84
C PHE A 386 3.48 -2.42 -11.26
N GLU A 387 4.62 -2.92 -10.83
CA GLU A 387 5.70 -2.14 -10.26
C GLU A 387 6.47 -1.34 -11.32
N ASN A 388 6.68 -1.89 -12.53
CA ASN A 388 7.18 -1.09 -13.65
C ASN A 388 6.24 0.10 -13.95
N ASN A 389 4.92 -0.13 -13.89
CA ASN A 389 3.95 0.93 -14.09
C ASN A 389 3.95 1.93 -12.93
N LEU A 390 4.18 1.49 -11.68
CA LEU A 390 4.31 2.37 -10.52
C LEU A 390 5.46 3.38 -10.69
N PHE A 391 6.61 2.90 -11.19
CA PHE A 391 7.81 3.72 -11.37
C PHE A 391 7.88 4.46 -12.72
N GLY A 392 6.78 4.55 -13.46
CA GLY A 392 6.67 5.44 -14.62
C GLY A 392 6.81 6.93 -14.23
N THR A 393 6.68 7.80 -15.23
CA THR A 393 6.65 9.26 -15.07
C THR A 393 5.35 9.84 -15.61
N GLU A 394 5.20 11.16 -15.56
CA GLU A 394 4.06 11.85 -16.15
C GLU A 394 3.80 11.45 -17.62
N THR A 395 4.85 11.20 -18.38
CA THR A 395 4.79 10.90 -19.82
C THR A 395 5.22 9.49 -20.20
N ILE A 396 5.82 8.74 -19.28
CA ILE A 396 6.29 7.36 -19.50
C ILE A 396 5.45 6.45 -18.62
N ASP A 397 4.71 5.55 -19.24
CA ASP A 397 3.81 4.67 -18.47
C ASP A 397 4.56 3.69 -17.58
N ASN A 398 5.67 3.11 -18.05
CA ASN A 398 6.41 2.05 -17.36
C ASN A 398 7.91 2.28 -17.42
N GLN A 399 8.62 2.07 -16.31
CA GLN A 399 10.08 2.10 -16.25
C GLN A 399 10.61 0.92 -15.44
N HIS A 400 11.84 0.51 -15.74
CA HIS A 400 12.61 -0.34 -14.83
C HIS A 400 12.99 0.44 -13.57
N PHE A 401 13.17 -0.27 -12.47
CA PHE A 401 13.57 0.33 -11.20
C PHE A 401 14.75 -0.41 -10.54
N THR A 402 15.27 -1.45 -11.22
CA THR A 402 16.51 -2.14 -10.86
C THR A 402 17.51 -2.10 -12.02
N ASN A 403 18.80 -2.01 -11.68
CA ASN A 403 19.85 -2.09 -12.68
C ASN A 403 19.88 -3.46 -13.39
N PHE A 404 19.53 -4.53 -12.68
CA PHE A 404 19.47 -5.87 -13.26
C PHE A 404 18.48 -5.91 -14.43
N SER A 405 17.23 -5.54 -14.19
CA SER A 405 16.19 -5.61 -15.22
C SER A 405 16.42 -4.59 -16.34
N LYS A 406 16.92 -3.39 -16.03
CA LYS A 406 17.31 -2.42 -17.06
C LYS A 406 18.39 -2.96 -18.00
N ASN A 407 19.42 -3.63 -17.47
CA ASN A 407 20.53 -4.16 -18.26
C ASN A 407 20.14 -5.42 -19.07
N ASN A 408 19.15 -6.16 -18.62
CA ASN A 408 18.63 -7.37 -19.26
C ASN A 408 17.27 -7.15 -19.95
N SER A 409 16.87 -5.89 -20.14
CA SER A 409 15.56 -5.53 -20.72
C SER A 409 15.36 -6.14 -22.10
N THR A 410 14.17 -6.67 -22.34
CA THR A 410 13.74 -7.19 -23.65
C THR A 410 13.04 -6.13 -24.50
N VAL A 411 12.89 -4.92 -23.97
CA VAL A 411 12.26 -3.77 -24.63
C VAL A 411 13.15 -2.52 -24.51
N GLU A 412 12.89 -1.52 -25.32
CA GLU A 412 13.48 -0.21 -25.13
C GLU A 412 12.81 0.43 -23.89
N GLY A 413 13.49 0.42 -22.75
CA GLY A 413 13.00 0.93 -21.47
C GLY A 413 14.02 1.83 -20.80
N SER A 414 13.57 2.76 -19.98
CA SER A 414 14.41 3.61 -19.11
C SER A 414 14.44 3.09 -17.68
N LEU A 415 15.43 3.53 -16.91
CA LEU A 415 15.50 3.32 -15.46
C LEU A 415 14.83 4.52 -14.77
N ALA A 416 14.01 4.24 -13.77
CA ALA A 416 13.41 5.27 -12.92
C ALA A 416 14.48 6.04 -12.13
N GLU A 417 14.17 7.26 -11.75
CA GLU A 417 15.05 8.09 -10.93
C GLU A 417 15.23 7.49 -9.54
N ALA A 418 16.42 7.70 -8.97
CA ALA A 418 16.79 7.11 -7.68
C ALA A 418 15.92 7.60 -6.52
N LEU A 419 15.42 8.85 -6.56
CA LEU A 419 14.64 9.42 -5.47
C LEU A 419 13.26 8.75 -5.32
N PRO A 420 12.41 8.62 -6.36
CA PRO A 420 11.16 7.86 -6.26
C PRO A 420 11.37 6.41 -5.80
N ILE A 421 12.41 5.72 -6.28
CA ILE A 421 12.74 4.35 -5.84
C ILE A 421 13.02 4.35 -4.33
N LYS A 422 13.90 5.26 -3.86
CA LYS A 422 14.22 5.42 -2.44
C LYS A 422 12.96 5.68 -1.60
N MET A 423 12.08 6.59 -2.07
CA MET A 423 10.87 7.01 -1.36
C MET A 423 9.83 5.89 -1.19
N MET A 424 9.87 4.86 -2.01
CA MET A 424 8.97 3.69 -1.93
C MET A 424 9.52 2.55 -1.07
N ASN A 425 10.69 2.69 -0.45
CA ASN A 425 11.30 1.65 0.36
C ASN A 425 11.49 2.11 1.83
N PRO A 426 10.68 1.60 2.79
CA PRO A 426 10.77 1.98 4.21
C PRO A 426 12.13 1.64 4.84
N MET A 427 12.85 0.64 4.31
CA MET A 427 14.16 0.26 4.82
C MET A 427 15.20 1.39 4.72
N ASN A 428 15.00 2.34 3.80
CA ASN A 428 15.89 3.48 3.61
C ASN A 428 15.72 4.58 4.67
N TYR A 429 14.68 4.48 5.52
CA TYR A 429 14.29 5.56 6.43
C TYR A 429 14.38 5.20 7.91
N ILE A 430 14.40 3.91 8.26
CA ILE A 430 14.35 3.47 9.67
C ILE A 430 15.50 4.06 10.52
N GLU A 431 16.66 4.30 9.92
CA GLU A 431 17.82 4.92 10.59
C GLU A 431 18.16 6.31 10.00
N ALA A 432 17.30 6.86 9.14
CA ALA A 432 17.56 8.12 8.47
C ALA A 432 17.37 9.30 9.42
N LYS A 433 18.34 10.22 9.43
CA LYS A 433 18.24 11.44 10.23
C LYS A 433 17.08 12.32 9.77
N GLY A 434 16.38 12.93 10.73
CA GLY A 434 15.24 13.81 10.44
C GLY A 434 13.99 13.07 10.01
N THR A 435 13.88 11.80 10.39
CA THR A 435 12.69 10.97 10.19
C THR A 435 12.12 10.56 11.54
N THR A 436 10.82 10.67 11.70
CA THR A 436 10.08 10.15 12.85
C THR A 436 9.53 8.78 12.50
N ILE A 437 9.91 7.76 13.27
CA ILE A 437 9.46 6.38 13.06
C ILE A 437 8.39 6.04 14.08
N SER A 438 7.29 5.41 13.64
CA SER A 438 6.25 4.92 14.56
C SER A 438 6.80 3.98 15.61
N GLN A 439 6.31 4.11 16.86
CA GLN A 439 6.77 3.27 17.95
C GLN A 439 6.17 1.85 17.92
N HIS A 440 4.97 1.69 17.39
CA HIS A 440 4.21 0.45 17.45
C HIS A 440 3.97 -0.12 16.04
N TRP A 441 4.39 -1.36 15.85
CA TRP A 441 4.30 -2.05 14.56
C TRP A 441 3.64 -3.41 14.73
N ARG A 442 2.59 -3.66 13.99
CA ARG A 442 1.96 -4.95 13.81
C ARG A 442 2.12 -5.36 12.35
N ILE A 443 2.90 -6.41 12.10
CA ILE A 443 3.18 -6.90 10.75
C ILE A 443 2.73 -8.36 10.68
N ARG A 444 1.93 -8.67 9.69
CA ARG A 444 1.43 -10.02 9.41
C ARG A 444 1.77 -10.45 8.00
N HIS A 445 2.22 -11.69 7.83
CA HIS A 445 2.49 -12.27 6.51
C HIS A 445 2.13 -13.75 6.54
N GLY A 446 1.18 -14.17 5.69
CA GLY A 446 0.69 -15.54 5.69
C GLY A 446 1.78 -16.56 5.37
N SER A 447 1.75 -17.73 6.03
CA SER A 447 2.80 -18.75 5.87
C SER A 447 2.89 -19.30 4.44
N ILE A 448 1.80 -19.28 3.69
CA ILE A 448 1.73 -19.69 2.29
C ILE A 448 1.52 -18.52 1.33
N ASP A 449 1.74 -17.29 1.81
CA ASP A 449 1.82 -16.12 0.93
C ASP A 449 3.07 -16.23 0.05
N ARG A 450 2.88 -16.07 -1.23
CA ARG A 450 3.92 -16.20 -2.26
C ARG A 450 3.88 -15.05 -3.28
N ASP A 451 3.14 -13.99 -2.95
CA ASP A 451 3.13 -12.76 -3.75
C ASP A 451 4.47 -12.03 -3.62
N THR A 452 5.05 -12.05 -2.40
CA THR A 452 6.44 -11.65 -2.16
C THR A 452 7.20 -12.72 -1.37
N SER A 453 8.53 -12.59 -1.30
CA SER A 453 9.35 -13.45 -0.44
C SER A 453 9.07 -13.16 1.03
N LEU A 454 8.92 -14.22 1.84
CA LEU A 454 8.86 -14.12 3.30
C LEU A 454 10.06 -13.34 3.90
N ALA A 455 11.19 -13.29 3.19
CA ALA A 455 12.35 -12.50 3.60
C ALA A 455 12.04 -10.99 3.71
N ILE A 456 11.15 -10.45 2.87
CA ILE A 456 10.82 -9.01 2.83
C ILE A 456 10.22 -8.53 4.16
N PRO A 457 9.07 -9.06 4.64
CA PRO A 457 8.51 -8.63 5.91
C PRO A 457 9.39 -9.02 7.11
N VAL A 458 10.14 -10.10 7.04
CA VAL A 458 11.08 -10.49 8.10
C VAL A 458 12.23 -9.48 8.22
N MET A 459 12.81 -9.03 7.12
CA MET A 459 13.84 -7.98 7.14
C MET A 459 13.30 -6.68 7.75
N LEU A 460 12.11 -6.25 7.33
CA LEU A 460 11.46 -5.05 7.87
C LEU A 460 11.24 -5.17 9.38
N ALA A 461 10.58 -6.23 9.83
CA ALA A 461 10.29 -6.46 11.24
C ALA A 461 11.58 -6.55 12.09
N THR A 462 12.61 -7.23 11.58
CA THR A 462 13.88 -7.39 12.27
C THR A 462 14.64 -6.06 12.36
N LYS A 463 14.69 -5.28 11.28
CA LYS A 463 15.35 -3.95 11.29
C LYS A 463 14.69 -3.01 12.29
N LEU A 464 13.36 -2.99 12.34
CA LEU A 464 12.61 -2.22 13.33
C LEU A 464 12.90 -2.68 14.77
N ALA A 465 12.86 -3.99 15.04
CA ALA A 465 13.16 -4.55 16.35
C ALA A 465 14.62 -4.27 16.79
N ASN A 466 15.58 -4.32 15.87
CA ASN A 466 16.97 -3.97 16.13
C ASN A 466 17.15 -2.49 16.50
N ASN A 467 16.25 -1.63 16.04
CA ASN A 467 16.20 -0.21 16.40
C ASN A 467 15.26 0.09 17.59
N GLN A 468 14.88 -0.94 18.36
CA GLN A 468 14.13 -0.85 19.61
C GLN A 468 12.68 -0.37 19.46
N TYR A 469 12.08 -0.44 18.27
CA TYR A 469 10.66 -0.23 18.08
C TYR A 469 9.87 -1.45 18.58
N ASN A 470 8.65 -1.21 19.06
CA ASN A 470 7.76 -2.28 19.52
C ASN A 470 7.14 -2.98 18.30
N VAL A 471 7.61 -4.20 18.03
CA VAL A 471 7.22 -4.98 16.84
C VAL A 471 6.50 -6.26 17.23
N ASP A 472 5.23 -6.36 16.87
CA ASP A 472 4.44 -7.59 16.87
C ASP A 472 4.44 -8.18 15.45
N PHE A 473 5.36 -9.10 15.19
CA PHE A 473 5.48 -9.82 13.92
C PHE A 473 4.98 -11.25 14.06
N ALA A 474 4.08 -11.66 13.16
CA ALA A 474 3.63 -13.03 13.08
C ALA A 474 3.47 -13.53 11.65
N ILE A 475 3.63 -14.85 11.49
CA ILE A 475 3.38 -15.60 10.26
C ILE A 475 2.16 -16.51 10.54
N PRO A 476 0.91 -16.05 10.28
CA PRO A 476 -0.27 -16.88 10.44
C PRO A 476 -0.23 -18.11 9.55
N TRP A 477 -0.53 -19.26 10.15
CA TRP A 477 -0.44 -20.54 9.48
C TRP A 477 -1.51 -20.71 8.41
N ASN A 478 -1.14 -21.28 7.27
CA ASN A 478 -2.01 -21.56 6.13
C ASN A 478 -2.80 -20.37 5.58
N ILE A 479 -2.37 -19.15 5.88
CA ILE A 479 -2.92 -17.93 5.30
C ILE A 479 -2.12 -17.57 4.04
N GLY A 480 -2.83 -17.16 2.99
CA GLY A 480 -2.25 -16.67 1.73
C GLY A 480 -2.00 -15.16 1.75
N HIS A 481 -2.13 -14.54 0.56
CA HIS A 481 -1.98 -13.10 0.39
C HIS A 481 -3.28 -12.37 0.77
N GLU A 482 -3.51 -12.19 2.05
CA GLU A 482 -4.74 -11.69 2.63
C GLU A 482 -4.46 -10.68 3.75
N GLY A 483 -5.49 -9.91 4.14
CA GLY A 483 -5.44 -8.97 5.26
C GLY A 483 -6.75 -8.94 6.04
N ASN A 484 -6.73 -8.32 7.19
CA ASN A 484 -7.90 -8.13 8.06
C ASN A 484 -8.60 -9.45 8.50
N TYR A 485 -7.88 -10.57 8.47
CA TYR A 485 -8.42 -11.88 8.84
C TYR A 485 -8.45 -12.13 10.37
N ASP A 486 -7.85 -11.25 11.15
CA ASP A 486 -7.72 -11.33 12.61
C ASP A 486 -8.07 -9.99 13.27
N LEU A 487 -9.20 -9.39 12.88
CA LEU A 487 -9.63 -8.06 13.33
C LEU A 487 -9.83 -7.98 14.86
N GLU A 488 -10.25 -9.05 15.51
CA GLU A 488 -10.36 -9.10 16.95
C GLU A 488 -8.99 -8.93 17.62
N GLU A 489 -7.96 -9.66 17.16
CA GLU A 489 -6.58 -9.52 17.64
C GLU A 489 -6.00 -8.13 17.31
N LEU A 490 -6.33 -7.58 16.13
CA LEU A 490 -5.94 -6.23 15.76
C LEU A 490 -6.47 -5.19 16.73
N PHE A 491 -7.78 -5.22 17.03
CA PHE A 491 -8.38 -4.23 17.92
C PHE A 491 -7.98 -4.44 19.38
N GLN A 492 -7.73 -5.67 19.81
CA GLN A 492 -7.12 -5.94 21.10
C GLN A 492 -5.72 -5.28 21.18
N TRP A 493 -4.86 -5.49 20.18
CA TRP A 493 -3.56 -4.87 20.12
C TRP A 493 -3.63 -3.32 20.12
N ILE A 494 -4.56 -2.73 19.36
CA ILE A 494 -4.78 -1.28 19.37
C ILE A 494 -5.17 -0.79 20.77
N ASN A 495 -6.07 -1.49 21.47
CA ASN A 495 -6.47 -1.14 22.84
C ASN A 495 -5.28 -1.19 23.80
N GLU A 496 -4.44 -2.22 23.71
CA GLU A 496 -3.25 -2.39 24.56
C GLU A 496 -2.24 -1.26 24.40
N ILE A 497 -1.91 -0.87 23.15
CA ILE A 497 -0.95 0.20 22.89
C ILE A 497 -1.53 1.60 23.13
N SER A 498 -2.86 1.77 23.06
CA SER A 498 -3.53 3.06 23.25
C SER A 498 -3.84 3.37 24.71
N ALA A 499 -3.77 2.38 25.60
CA ALA A 499 -4.05 2.53 27.03
C ALA A 499 -2.92 3.23 27.82
N ASN A 500 -1.74 3.41 27.19
CA ASN A 500 -0.54 3.98 27.80
C ASN A 500 -0.35 5.47 27.45
#